data_b63b8b73e0d21346aa648084fa075657
#
_entry.id   b63b8b73e0d21346aa648084fa075657
#
_cell.length_a   1.000
_cell.length_b   1.000
_cell.length_c   1.000
_cell.angle_alpha   90.00
_cell.angle_beta   90.00
_cell.angle_gamma   90.00
#
_symmetry.space_group_name_H-M   'P 1'
#
loop_
_entity.id
_entity.type
_entity.pdbx_description
1 polymer ?
#
loop_
_entity_poly.entity_id
_entity_poly.type
_entity_poly.pdbx_seq_one_letter_code
_entity_poly.pdbx_strand_id
1 'polypeptide(L)'
;MSDEKEVKKEENTPVEDEILEFEFNEDGEEDLKKTLKKLREDLKVCKKEKEEYLIGWQKERADFANYRKREDDRKAMFSEAIRERILTRFLTVLDNFNMAFANKEAWEKVDENWRKGVEYIYGQMNTVFEEYGVKEIGAIGVNFDTNIHQSMELVPTEKKELDHTVSNVIQKGYKLGERVIRAARVNVYEYKEPEN
;
A
#
# COMPACT_ATOMS: atom_id res chain seq x y z
N MET A 1 25.22 -7.24 8.19
CA MET A 1 25.24 -8.24 9.25
C MET A 1 24.43 -9.40 8.75
N SER A 2 25.15 -10.48 8.44
CA SER A 2 24.68 -11.65 7.74
C SER A 2 23.95 -12.56 8.71
N ASP A 3 22.64 -12.76 8.52
CA ASP A 3 21.90 -13.81 9.19
C ASP A 3 22.07 -15.12 8.40
N GLU A 4 23.13 -15.84 8.70
CA GLU A 4 23.25 -17.26 8.36
C GLU A 4 22.23 -18.04 9.20
N LYS A 5 21.09 -18.34 8.60
CA LYS A 5 20.17 -19.31 9.19
C LYS A 5 20.80 -20.68 9.03
N GLU A 6 21.27 -21.23 10.15
CA GLU A 6 21.58 -22.66 10.31
C GLU A 6 20.39 -23.49 9.82
N VAL A 7 20.60 -24.13 8.69
CA VAL A 7 19.75 -25.25 8.26
C VAL A 7 20.03 -26.39 9.24
N LYS A 8 19.15 -26.58 10.22
CA LYS A 8 19.17 -27.80 11.04
C LYS A 8 19.08 -28.99 10.09
N LYS A 9 20.15 -29.77 10.04
CA LYS A 9 20.11 -31.11 9.45
C LYS A 9 19.06 -31.89 10.23
N GLU A 10 17.97 -32.23 9.57
CA GLU A 10 17.07 -33.25 10.07
C GLU A 10 17.90 -34.51 10.24
N GLU A 11 18.09 -34.94 11.48
CA GLU A 11 18.64 -36.25 11.81
C GLU A 11 17.72 -37.27 11.17
N ASN A 12 18.29 -37.97 10.20
CA ASN A 12 17.71 -39.17 9.58
C ASN A 12 17.55 -40.20 10.70
N THR A 13 16.37 -40.22 11.33
CA THR A 13 16.04 -41.32 12.24
C THR A 13 16.21 -42.62 11.45
N PRO A 14 17.01 -43.58 11.93
CA PRO A 14 17.12 -44.84 11.25
C PRO A 14 15.71 -45.41 11.11
N VAL A 15 15.30 -45.74 9.88
CA VAL A 15 14.14 -46.58 9.65
C VAL A 15 14.45 -47.87 10.40
N GLU A 16 13.76 -48.11 11.51
CA GLU A 16 13.83 -49.39 12.20
C GLU A 16 13.55 -50.43 11.13
N ASP A 17 14.51 -51.33 10.90
CA ASP A 17 14.33 -52.44 9.99
C ASP A 17 13.09 -53.22 10.43
N GLU A 18 11.94 -52.96 9.77
CA GLU A 18 10.72 -53.71 9.98
C GLU A 18 11.13 -55.18 9.72
N ILE A 19 11.16 -55.98 10.78
CA ILE A 19 11.44 -57.42 10.70
C ILE A 19 10.36 -57.95 9.77
N LEU A 20 10.79 -58.44 8.58
CA LEU A 20 9.90 -59.07 7.61
C LEU A 20 9.21 -60.24 8.31
N GLU A 21 7.94 -60.11 8.64
CA GLU A 21 7.12 -61.19 9.18
C GLU A 21 6.83 -62.18 8.05
N PHE A 22 7.50 -63.34 8.12
CA PHE A 22 7.25 -64.47 7.21
C PHE A 22 5.93 -65.14 7.58
N GLU A 23 5.06 -65.37 6.61
CA GLU A 23 3.91 -66.27 6.80
C GLU A 23 4.35 -67.71 6.61
N PHE A 24 3.95 -68.56 7.55
CA PHE A 24 4.24 -69.99 7.55
C PHE A 24 3.04 -70.77 7.04
N ASN A 25 3.30 -71.88 6.31
CA ASN A 25 2.26 -72.82 5.89
C ASN A 25 1.87 -73.77 7.06
N GLU A 26 0.93 -74.72 6.83
CA GLU A 26 0.46 -75.66 7.86
C GLU A 26 1.57 -76.61 8.32
N ASP A 27 2.64 -76.83 7.53
CA ASP A 27 3.79 -77.65 7.81
C ASP A 27 4.94 -76.89 8.52
N GLY A 28 4.73 -75.57 8.81
CA GLY A 28 5.74 -74.69 9.45
C GLY A 28 6.84 -74.21 8.53
N GLU A 29 6.68 -74.35 7.21
CA GLU A 29 7.62 -73.82 6.22
C GLU A 29 7.18 -72.42 5.75
N GLU A 30 8.16 -71.58 5.37
CA GLU A 30 7.92 -70.23 4.87
C GLU A 30 7.06 -70.21 3.58
N ASP A 31 5.84 -69.67 3.61
CA ASP A 31 5.06 -69.47 2.40
C ASP A 31 5.47 -68.18 1.65
N LEU A 32 6.58 -68.30 0.92
CA LEU A 32 7.16 -67.22 0.13
C LEU A 32 6.17 -66.57 -0.85
N LYS A 33 5.18 -67.32 -1.32
CA LYS A 33 4.16 -66.75 -2.26
C LYS A 33 3.20 -65.81 -1.55
N LYS A 34 2.77 -66.15 -0.34
CA LYS A 34 1.90 -65.30 0.45
C LYS A 34 2.63 -64.04 0.93
N THR A 35 3.85 -64.22 1.43
CA THR A 35 4.74 -63.14 1.86
C THR A 35 4.99 -62.14 0.71
N LEU A 36 5.30 -62.64 -0.49
CA LEU A 36 5.49 -61.82 -1.68
C LEU A 36 4.21 -61.08 -2.11
N LYS A 37 3.05 -61.73 -1.96
CA LYS A 37 1.77 -61.09 -2.28
C LYS A 37 1.47 -59.94 -1.31
N LYS A 38 1.64 -60.14 -0.01
CA LYS A 38 1.49 -59.12 1.05
C LYS A 38 2.44 -57.95 0.80
N LEU A 39 3.72 -58.16 0.59
CA LEU A 39 4.69 -57.12 0.29
C LEU A 39 4.35 -56.31 -0.96
N ARG A 40 3.78 -56.96 -2.01
CA ARG A 40 3.33 -56.23 -3.20
C ARG A 40 2.11 -55.34 -2.92
N GLU A 41 1.21 -55.82 -2.07
CA GLU A 41 0.03 -55.03 -1.65
C GLU A 41 0.47 -53.84 -0.79
N ASP A 42 1.34 -54.06 0.18
CA ASP A 42 1.90 -53.01 1.05
C ASP A 42 2.68 -51.97 0.23
N LEU A 43 3.52 -52.44 -0.71
CA LEU A 43 4.24 -51.55 -1.62
C LEU A 43 3.27 -50.71 -2.48
N LYS A 44 2.14 -51.29 -2.91
CA LYS A 44 1.12 -50.56 -3.70
C LYS A 44 0.43 -49.47 -2.85
N VAL A 45 0.11 -49.79 -1.58
CA VAL A 45 -0.47 -48.85 -0.63
C VAL A 45 0.55 -47.73 -0.36
N CYS A 46 1.76 -48.02 0.00
CA CYS A 46 2.82 -47.05 0.26
C CYS A 46 3.08 -46.12 -0.94
N LYS A 47 3.09 -46.67 -2.17
CA LYS A 47 3.21 -45.85 -3.37
C LYS A 47 2.04 -44.88 -3.54
N LYS A 48 0.83 -45.32 -3.25
CA LYS A 48 -0.36 -44.49 -3.34
C LYS A 48 -0.32 -43.39 -2.29
N GLU A 49 -0.01 -43.69 -1.06
CA GLU A 49 0.13 -42.71 0.03
C GLU A 49 1.22 -41.68 -0.30
N LYS A 50 2.38 -42.14 -0.78
CA LYS A 50 3.47 -41.26 -1.23
C LYS A 50 2.99 -40.29 -2.30
N GLU A 51 2.18 -40.74 -3.28
CA GLU A 51 1.64 -39.89 -4.35
C GLU A 51 0.64 -38.88 -3.78
N GLU A 52 -0.24 -39.29 -2.88
CA GLU A 52 -1.19 -38.42 -2.18
C GLU A 52 -0.47 -37.37 -1.35
N TYR A 53 0.57 -37.73 -0.58
CA TYR A 53 1.40 -36.80 0.17
C TYR A 53 2.14 -35.82 -0.76
N LEU A 54 2.67 -36.29 -1.89
CA LEU A 54 3.36 -35.44 -2.85
C LEU A 54 2.41 -34.39 -3.45
N ILE A 55 1.20 -34.81 -3.84
CA ILE A 55 0.18 -33.91 -4.36
C ILE A 55 -0.23 -32.89 -3.28
N GLY A 56 -0.47 -33.35 -2.06
CA GLY A 56 -0.76 -32.50 -0.91
C GLY A 56 0.33 -31.46 -0.68
N TRP A 57 1.58 -31.90 -0.63
CA TRP A 57 2.73 -31.01 -0.45
C TRP A 57 2.87 -29.97 -1.57
N GLN A 58 2.67 -30.38 -2.82
CA GLN A 58 2.71 -29.44 -3.96
C GLN A 58 1.62 -28.38 -3.85
N LYS A 59 0.42 -28.79 -3.45
CA LYS A 59 -0.71 -27.87 -3.22
C LYS A 59 -0.39 -26.88 -2.10
N GLU A 60 0.03 -27.37 -0.94
CA GLU A 60 0.40 -26.50 0.18
C GLU A 60 1.52 -25.52 -0.18
N ARG A 61 2.50 -25.96 -0.94
CA ARG A 61 3.58 -25.09 -1.41
C ARG A 61 3.06 -23.98 -2.33
N ALA A 62 2.13 -24.30 -3.24
CA ALA A 62 1.51 -23.32 -4.11
C ALA A 62 0.65 -22.33 -3.30
N ASP A 63 -0.14 -22.84 -2.36
CA ASP A 63 -0.99 -22.00 -1.49
C ASP A 63 -0.15 -21.07 -0.61
N PHE A 64 0.96 -21.56 -0.08
CA PHE A 64 1.90 -20.74 0.69
C PHE A 64 2.57 -19.64 -0.16
N ALA A 65 2.95 -19.94 -1.40
CA ALA A 65 3.50 -18.94 -2.31
C ALA A 65 2.47 -17.83 -2.62
N ASN A 66 1.22 -18.22 -2.87
CA ASN A 66 0.11 -17.30 -3.07
C ASN A 66 -0.21 -16.46 -1.81
N TYR A 67 -0.14 -17.09 -0.64
CA TYR A 67 -0.30 -16.41 0.64
C TYR A 67 0.78 -15.35 0.85
N ARG A 68 2.05 -15.70 0.65
CA ARG A 68 3.16 -14.74 0.77
C ARG A 68 2.97 -13.54 -0.15
N LYS A 69 2.64 -13.76 -1.41
CA LYS A 69 2.40 -12.68 -2.37
C LYS A 69 1.29 -11.74 -1.88
N ARG A 70 0.14 -12.31 -1.45
CA ARG A 70 -0.97 -11.50 -0.91
C ARG A 70 -0.58 -10.71 0.34
N GLU A 71 0.25 -11.29 1.22
CA GLU A 71 0.73 -10.58 2.41
C GLU A 71 1.68 -9.43 2.06
N ASP A 72 2.56 -9.61 1.08
CA ASP A 72 3.46 -8.55 0.64
C ASP A 72 2.67 -7.39 -0.02
N ASP A 73 1.68 -7.71 -0.88
CA ASP A 73 0.77 -6.74 -1.46
C ASP A 73 -0.02 -5.99 -0.36
N ARG A 74 -0.54 -6.71 0.62
CA ARG A 74 -1.27 -6.13 1.76
C ARG A 74 -0.41 -5.19 2.59
N LYS A 75 0.85 -5.58 2.86
CA LYS A 75 1.81 -4.72 3.59
C LYS A 75 2.11 -3.44 2.83
N ALA A 76 2.30 -3.52 1.51
CA ALA A 76 2.54 -2.36 0.67
C ALA A 76 1.35 -1.39 0.72
N MET A 77 0.13 -1.88 0.50
CA MET A 77 -1.11 -1.08 0.56
C MET A 77 -1.32 -0.46 1.95
N PHE A 78 -1.05 -1.22 3.00
CA PHE A 78 -1.20 -0.72 4.39
C PHE A 78 -0.19 0.39 4.69
N SER A 79 1.06 0.23 4.27
CA SER A 79 2.10 1.25 4.41
C SER A 79 1.74 2.54 3.68
N GLU A 80 1.20 2.43 2.46
CA GLU A 80 0.74 3.57 1.68
C GLU A 80 -0.45 4.28 2.35
N ALA A 81 -1.44 3.53 2.82
CA ALA A 81 -2.59 4.09 3.51
C ALA A 81 -2.21 4.81 4.83
N ILE A 82 -1.25 4.27 5.59
CA ILE A 82 -0.73 4.93 6.78
C ILE A 82 -0.02 6.24 6.39
N ARG A 83 0.82 6.21 5.38
CA ARG A 83 1.52 7.40 4.87
C ARG A 83 0.54 8.50 4.49
N GLU A 84 -0.45 8.17 3.66
CA GLU A 84 -1.50 9.10 3.25
C GLU A 84 -2.24 9.70 4.46
N ARG A 85 -2.62 8.85 5.41
CA ARG A 85 -3.34 9.27 6.62
C ARG A 85 -2.54 10.24 7.49
N ILE A 86 -1.24 10.00 7.65
CA ILE A 86 -0.35 10.86 8.41
C ILE A 86 -0.18 12.20 7.69
N LEU A 87 0.15 12.18 6.40
CA LEU A 87 0.33 13.38 5.58
C LEU A 87 -0.94 14.24 5.57
N THR A 88 -2.11 13.63 5.39
CA THR A 88 -3.40 14.34 5.42
C THR A 88 -3.62 15.09 6.74
N ARG A 89 -3.23 14.52 7.87
CA ARG A 89 -3.34 15.21 9.18
C ARG A 89 -2.40 16.42 9.27
N PHE A 90 -1.20 16.31 8.72
CA PHE A 90 -0.25 17.40 8.70
C PHE A 90 -0.66 18.55 7.75
N LEU A 91 -1.53 18.29 6.75
CA LEU A 91 -2.08 19.36 5.91
C LEU A 91 -2.78 20.47 6.71
N THR A 92 -3.40 20.12 7.84
CA THR A 92 -4.02 21.13 8.72
C THR A 92 -2.98 22.10 9.30
N VAL A 93 -1.77 21.62 9.57
CA VAL A 93 -0.68 22.49 10.05
C VAL A 93 -0.25 23.46 8.94
N LEU A 94 -0.09 22.97 7.70
CA LEU A 94 0.20 23.82 6.54
C LEU A 94 -0.90 24.87 6.31
N ASP A 95 -2.17 24.49 6.48
CA ASP A 95 -3.29 25.43 6.35
C ASP A 95 -3.19 26.56 7.38
N ASN A 96 -2.84 26.25 8.63
CA ASN A 96 -2.67 27.28 9.67
C ASN A 96 -1.53 28.26 9.33
N PHE A 97 -0.42 27.77 8.76
CA PHE A 97 0.63 28.66 8.24
C PHE A 97 0.11 29.53 7.10
N ASN A 98 -0.59 28.95 6.13
CA ASN A 98 -1.17 29.71 5.02
C ASN A 98 -2.15 30.77 5.51
N MET A 99 -2.97 30.49 6.52
CA MET A 99 -3.87 31.47 7.14
C MET A 99 -3.10 32.60 7.84
N ALA A 100 -2.02 32.27 8.56
CA ALA A 100 -1.17 33.28 9.20
C ALA A 100 -0.53 34.21 8.17
N PHE A 101 -0.03 33.67 7.05
CA PHE A 101 0.58 34.45 5.97
C PHE A 101 -0.46 35.27 5.16
N ALA A 102 -1.70 34.78 5.06
CA ALA A 102 -2.76 35.49 4.37
C ALA A 102 -3.19 36.79 5.08
N ASN A 103 -3.04 36.87 6.40
CA ASN A 103 -3.31 38.07 7.18
C ASN A 103 -2.10 39.01 7.16
N LYS A 104 -1.91 39.71 6.02
CA LYS A 104 -0.75 40.57 5.77
C LYS A 104 -0.56 41.63 6.84
N GLU A 105 -1.63 42.29 7.28
CA GLU A 105 -1.56 43.37 8.26
C GLU A 105 -1.01 42.87 9.63
N ALA A 106 -1.45 41.72 10.08
CA ALA A 106 -0.96 41.14 11.31
C ALA A 106 0.47 40.60 11.12
N TRP A 107 0.75 39.96 9.98
CA TRP A 107 2.04 39.35 9.66
C TRP A 107 3.16 40.41 9.56
N GLU A 108 2.91 41.54 8.93
CA GLU A 108 3.87 42.63 8.78
C GLU A 108 4.21 43.35 10.10
N LYS A 109 3.36 43.27 11.12
CA LYS A 109 3.60 43.84 12.47
C LYS A 109 4.55 42.95 13.32
N VAL A 110 4.78 41.73 12.92
CA VAL A 110 5.66 40.80 13.64
C VAL A 110 7.11 41.10 13.29
N ASP A 111 8.02 40.86 14.26
CA ASP A 111 9.47 41.03 14.06
C ASP A 111 9.98 40.26 12.84
N GLU A 112 10.81 40.92 12.04
CA GLU A 112 11.30 40.38 10.77
C GLU A 112 12.12 39.08 10.94
N ASN A 113 12.93 38.99 11.99
CA ASN A 113 13.75 37.79 12.23
C ASN A 113 12.87 36.60 12.59
N TRP A 114 11.81 36.87 13.40
CA TRP A 114 10.85 35.84 13.76
C TRP A 114 10.06 35.36 12.54
N ARG A 115 9.60 36.28 11.65
CA ARG A 115 8.93 35.93 10.38
C ARG A 115 9.80 35.03 9.52
N LYS A 116 11.07 35.40 9.30
CA LYS A 116 12.03 34.59 8.54
C LYS A 116 12.21 33.20 9.14
N GLY A 117 12.24 33.10 10.47
CA GLY A 117 12.32 31.79 11.15
C GLY A 117 11.09 30.90 10.87
N VAL A 118 9.88 31.48 10.93
CA VAL A 118 8.64 30.75 10.65
C VAL A 118 8.54 30.35 9.16
N GLU A 119 8.90 31.26 8.24
CA GLU A 119 8.93 30.97 6.81
C GLU A 119 9.93 29.84 6.48
N TYR A 120 11.07 29.83 7.17
CA TYR A 120 12.04 28.73 7.03
C TYR A 120 11.48 27.38 7.49
N ILE A 121 10.79 27.34 8.64
CA ILE A 121 10.13 26.13 9.15
C ILE A 121 9.05 25.67 8.16
N TYR A 122 8.25 26.60 7.61
CA TYR A 122 7.25 26.28 6.60
C TYR A 122 7.88 25.71 5.32
N GLY A 123 9.00 26.31 4.88
CA GLY A 123 9.77 25.81 3.75
C GLY A 123 10.30 24.38 3.96
N GLN A 124 10.88 24.10 5.12
CA GLN A 124 11.33 22.76 5.48
C GLN A 124 10.16 21.75 5.46
N MET A 125 9.00 22.15 5.97
CA MET A 125 7.83 21.31 6.00
C MET A 125 7.35 20.96 4.58
N ASN A 126 7.32 21.95 3.67
CA ASN A 126 7.00 21.71 2.26
C ASN A 126 8.02 20.76 1.59
N THR A 127 9.31 20.93 1.86
CA THR A 127 10.36 20.03 1.35
C THR A 127 10.09 18.57 1.78
N VAL A 128 9.74 18.35 3.05
CA VAL A 128 9.38 17.00 3.53
C VAL A 128 8.17 16.47 2.77
N PHE A 129 7.13 17.27 2.54
CA PHE A 129 5.96 16.84 1.77
C PHE A 129 6.34 16.45 0.34
N GLU A 130 7.20 17.23 -0.32
CA GLU A 130 7.68 16.94 -1.67
C GLU A 130 8.51 15.65 -1.72
N GLU A 131 9.38 15.40 -0.74
CA GLU A 131 10.15 14.15 -0.62
C GLU A 131 9.24 12.91 -0.50
N TYR A 132 8.11 13.05 0.17
CA TYR A 132 7.08 12.01 0.24
C TYR A 132 6.17 11.94 -0.99
N GLY A 133 6.41 12.78 -2.00
CA GLY A 133 5.66 12.79 -3.26
C GLY A 133 4.34 13.53 -3.21
N VAL A 134 4.13 14.38 -2.19
CA VAL A 134 2.96 15.26 -2.11
C VAL A 134 3.18 16.49 -2.99
N LYS A 135 2.22 16.79 -3.85
CA LYS A 135 2.21 17.99 -4.71
C LYS A 135 1.00 18.84 -4.45
N GLU A 136 1.18 20.15 -4.45
CA GLU A 136 0.11 21.13 -4.31
C GLU A 136 -0.76 21.19 -5.56
N ILE A 137 -2.07 21.39 -5.36
CA ILE A 137 -3.08 21.58 -6.39
C ILE A 137 -3.81 22.91 -6.10
N GLY A 138 -4.26 23.57 -7.15
CA GLY A 138 -5.08 24.75 -7.04
C GLY A 138 -4.25 26.02 -7.28
N ALA A 139 -3.86 26.23 -8.54
CA ALA A 139 -3.30 27.51 -8.98
C ALA A 139 -4.41 28.44 -9.47
N ILE A 140 -4.25 29.75 -9.26
CA ILE A 140 -5.15 30.76 -9.82
C ILE A 140 -5.00 30.81 -11.34
N GLY A 141 -6.12 30.97 -12.06
CA GLY A 141 -6.13 31.08 -13.53
C GLY A 141 -6.10 29.73 -14.27
N VAL A 142 -6.03 28.61 -13.59
CA VAL A 142 -6.17 27.29 -14.24
C VAL A 142 -7.64 26.95 -14.47
N ASN A 143 -7.92 26.08 -15.45
CA ASN A 143 -9.27 25.58 -15.68
C ASN A 143 -9.76 24.80 -14.46
N PHE A 144 -11.03 24.98 -14.12
CA PHE A 144 -11.66 24.19 -13.07
C PHE A 144 -11.82 22.74 -13.52
N ASP A 145 -11.36 21.81 -12.67
CA ASP A 145 -11.49 20.38 -12.87
C ASP A 145 -12.10 19.74 -11.61
N THR A 146 -13.25 19.12 -11.76
CA THR A 146 -14.01 18.47 -10.67
C THR A 146 -13.25 17.32 -9.99
N ASN A 147 -12.25 16.75 -10.64
CA ASN A 147 -11.45 15.66 -10.05
C ASN A 147 -10.47 16.17 -8.98
N ILE A 148 -10.04 17.43 -9.10
CA ILE A 148 -8.99 18.01 -8.23
C ILE A 148 -9.43 19.28 -7.52
N HIS A 149 -10.55 19.91 -7.94
CA HIS A 149 -11.07 21.14 -7.37
C HIS A 149 -12.48 20.95 -6.81
N GLN A 150 -12.78 21.66 -5.73
CA GLN A 150 -14.12 21.84 -5.17
C GLN A 150 -14.51 23.31 -5.28
N SER A 151 -15.52 23.63 -6.10
CA SER A 151 -16.05 24.99 -6.21
C SER A 151 -16.78 25.36 -4.94
N MET A 152 -16.50 26.57 -4.42
CA MET A 152 -17.17 27.16 -3.25
C MET A 152 -18.14 28.25 -3.67
N GLU A 153 -17.69 29.20 -4.50
CA GLU A 153 -18.48 30.33 -5.00
C GLU A 153 -18.21 30.55 -6.47
N LEU A 154 -19.22 31.04 -7.18
CA LEU A 154 -19.11 31.53 -8.55
C LEU A 154 -18.90 33.02 -8.50
N VAL A 155 -17.84 33.51 -9.11
CA VAL A 155 -17.48 34.92 -9.18
C VAL A 155 -17.84 35.44 -10.56
N PRO A 156 -18.77 36.37 -10.70
CA PRO A 156 -19.14 36.89 -11.99
C PRO A 156 -17.97 37.64 -12.66
N THR A 157 -17.81 37.43 -13.96
CA THR A 157 -16.81 38.13 -14.77
C THR A 157 -17.39 38.50 -16.13
N GLU A 158 -16.99 39.67 -16.63
CA GLU A 158 -17.33 40.13 -17.99
C GLU A 158 -16.37 39.60 -19.05
N LYS A 159 -15.26 38.91 -18.61
CA LYS A 159 -14.24 38.40 -19.49
C LYS A 159 -14.55 36.93 -19.81
N LYS A 160 -15.02 36.69 -21.04
CA LYS A 160 -15.33 35.32 -21.52
C LYS A 160 -14.14 34.35 -21.46
N GLU A 161 -12.93 34.87 -21.57
CA GLU A 161 -11.69 34.07 -21.51
C GLU A 161 -11.43 33.47 -20.13
N LEU A 162 -12.00 34.04 -19.08
CA LEU A 162 -11.83 33.55 -17.70
C LEU A 162 -12.96 32.62 -17.26
N ASP A 163 -13.96 32.40 -18.12
CA ASP A 163 -15.06 31.52 -17.78
C ASP A 163 -14.56 30.13 -17.40
N HIS A 164 -15.13 29.56 -16.32
CA HIS A 164 -14.73 28.28 -15.76
C HIS A 164 -13.27 28.18 -15.32
N THR A 165 -12.58 29.30 -15.07
CA THR A 165 -11.24 29.29 -14.49
C THR A 165 -11.27 29.58 -12.98
N VAL A 166 -10.23 29.13 -12.26
CA VAL A 166 -10.07 29.37 -10.81
C VAL A 166 -9.78 30.88 -10.58
N SER A 167 -10.67 31.55 -9.87
CA SER A 167 -10.53 32.99 -9.53
C SER A 167 -9.67 33.18 -8.27
N ASN A 168 -9.88 32.33 -7.27
CA ASN A 168 -9.18 32.38 -6.00
C ASN A 168 -9.12 30.99 -5.37
N VAL A 169 -8.05 30.74 -4.62
CA VAL A 169 -7.86 29.49 -3.85
C VAL A 169 -8.12 29.77 -2.37
N ILE A 170 -9.22 29.25 -1.85
CA ILE A 170 -9.61 29.39 -0.44
C ILE A 170 -8.78 28.44 0.42
N GLN A 171 -8.60 27.20 -0.06
CA GLN A 171 -7.80 26.19 0.61
C GLN A 171 -7.06 25.37 -0.43
N LYS A 172 -5.74 25.26 -0.28
CA LYS A 172 -4.90 24.48 -1.19
C LYS A 172 -5.26 23.01 -1.19
N GLY A 173 -5.30 22.38 -2.36
CA GLY A 173 -5.44 20.96 -2.52
C GLY A 173 -4.07 20.27 -2.59
N TYR A 174 -4.07 18.96 -2.41
CA TYR A 174 -2.83 18.18 -2.45
C TYR A 174 -3.07 16.81 -3.08
N LYS A 175 -2.08 16.32 -3.84
CA LYS A 175 -2.05 14.96 -4.37
C LYS A 175 -0.79 14.23 -3.90
N LEU A 176 -0.92 12.93 -3.69
CA LEU A 176 0.18 12.00 -3.39
C LEU A 176 0.39 11.11 -4.62
N GLY A 177 1.47 11.35 -5.35
CA GLY A 177 1.62 10.77 -6.69
C GLY A 177 0.47 11.21 -7.59
N GLU A 178 -0.31 10.26 -8.11
CA GLU A 178 -1.49 10.54 -8.94
C GLU A 178 -2.80 10.61 -8.15
N ARG A 179 -2.80 10.23 -6.88
CA ARG A 179 -4.00 10.19 -6.06
C ARG A 179 -4.24 11.53 -5.36
N VAL A 180 -5.42 12.09 -5.52
CA VAL A 180 -5.85 13.29 -4.79
C VAL A 180 -6.18 12.92 -3.35
N ILE A 181 -5.39 13.46 -2.40
CA ILE A 181 -5.61 13.29 -0.96
C ILE A 181 -6.50 14.39 -0.38
N ARG A 182 -6.53 15.55 -1.03
CA ARG A 182 -7.45 16.65 -0.73
C ARG A 182 -7.66 17.53 -1.96
N ALA A 183 -8.90 17.70 -2.40
CA ALA A 183 -9.23 18.66 -3.46
C ALA A 183 -9.00 20.09 -3.00
N ALA A 184 -8.56 20.96 -3.92
CA ALA A 184 -8.46 22.39 -3.64
C ALA A 184 -9.85 23.03 -3.57
N ARG A 185 -10.11 23.84 -2.53
CA ARG A 185 -11.34 24.63 -2.44
C ARG A 185 -11.11 25.96 -3.10
N VAL A 186 -11.85 26.21 -4.17
CA VAL A 186 -11.60 27.34 -5.05
C VAL A 186 -12.90 28.12 -5.36
N ASN A 187 -12.77 29.40 -5.65
CA ASN A 187 -13.82 30.14 -6.31
C ASN A 187 -13.57 30.07 -7.82
N VAL A 188 -14.63 30.04 -8.62
CA VAL A 188 -14.57 29.84 -10.07
C VAL A 188 -15.25 31.05 -10.75
N TYR A 189 -14.63 31.53 -11.81
CA TYR A 189 -15.26 32.57 -12.62
C TYR A 189 -16.44 32.00 -13.41
N GLU A 190 -17.53 32.78 -13.43
CA GLU A 190 -18.71 32.55 -14.25
C GLU A 190 -18.92 33.78 -15.16
N TYR A 191 -18.86 33.56 -16.46
CA TYR A 191 -19.13 34.65 -17.41
C TYR A 191 -20.58 35.12 -17.31
N LYS A 192 -20.79 36.43 -17.14
CA LYS A 192 -22.08 37.07 -17.23
C LYS A 192 -21.99 38.18 -18.26
N GLU A 193 -22.95 38.18 -19.20
CA GLU A 193 -23.05 39.28 -20.14
C GLU A 193 -23.29 40.60 -19.39
N PRO A 194 -22.59 41.68 -19.77
CA PRO A 194 -22.83 42.99 -19.17
C PRO A 194 -24.31 43.41 -19.42
N GLU A 195 -25.02 43.72 -18.35
CA GLU A 195 -26.38 44.28 -18.47
C GLU A 195 -26.29 45.63 -19.17
N ASN A 196 -26.92 45.73 -20.35
CA ASN A 196 -27.03 46.98 -21.14
C ASN A 196 -27.97 47.97 -20.47
#